data_138ed3a102b0f9062953dc1cab246966
#
_entry.id   138ed3a102b0f9062953dc1cab246966
#
_cell.length_a   1.000
_cell.length_b   1.000
_cell.length_c   1.000
_cell.angle_alpha   90.00
_cell.angle_beta   90.00
_cell.angle_gamma   90.00
#
_symmetry.space_group_name_H-M   'P 1'
#
loop_
_entity.id
_entity.type
_entity.pdbx_description
1 polymer ?
#
loop_
_entity_poly.entity_id
_entity_poly.type
_entity_poly.pdbx_seq_one_letter_code
_entity_poly.pdbx_strand_id
1 'polypeptide(L)'
;MGATYDAATHSYTIGLVLLTGIVGFGGMFSTFSYIAPTMTELTGFSDAVVPVILVIYGIGMTAGAFLSERVAMRGLMRGIFGCLVTIAIILSLFGFAAHNKVSAVVFVFLLGCVPTIMVPMIQTRLMDVAHEGQSLAAALNHATLNAANALGAWLGGVVLDAGLGYEWCSRVGAVLAAAGAVITLVSAWTSRRAAVAG
;
A
#
# COMPACT_ATOMS: atom_id res chain seq x y z
N MET A 1 1.33 -19.97 32.35
CA MET A 1 1.62 -18.55 32.05
C MET A 1 2.28 -18.36 30.68
N GLY A 2 3.11 -19.28 30.17
CA GLY A 2 3.72 -19.19 28.83
C GLY A 2 2.72 -19.21 27.67
N ALA A 3 1.76 -20.13 27.65
CA ALA A 3 0.82 -20.28 26.53
C ALA A 3 -0.13 -19.10 26.30
N THR A 4 -0.52 -18.37 27.35
CA THR A 4 -1.36 -17.17 27.24
C THR A 4 -0.58 -15.95 26.77
N TYR A 5 0.69 -15.84 27.14
CA TYR A 5 1.58 -14.79 26.65
C TYR A 5 1.88 -14.97 25.15
N ASP A 6 2.08 -16.22 24.74
CA ASP A 6 2.36 -16.58 23.35
C ASP A 6 1.17 -16.26 22.42
N ALA A 7 -0.05 -16.61 22.84
CA ALA A 7 -1.27 -16.34 22.09
C ALA A 7 -1.55 -14.81 21.96
N ALA A 8 -1.31 -14.02 23.00
CA ALA A 8 -1.51 -12.58 22.97
C ALA A 8 -0.49 -11.88 22.05
N THR A 9 0.78 -12.27 22.12
CA THR A 9 1.85 -11.73 21.26
C THR A 9 1.60 -12.09 19.79
N HIS A 10 1.07 -13.28 19.54
CA HIS A 10 0.73 -13.76 18.22
C HIS A 10 -0.41 -12.94 17.60
N SER A 11 -1.51 -12.77 18.33
CA SER A 11 -2.66 -11.94 17.89
C SER A 11 -2.25 -10.49 17.63
N TYR A 12 -1.38 -9.92 18.49
CA TYR A 12 -0.85 -8.59 18.33
C TYR A 12 -0.02 -8.44 17.03
N THR A 13 0.81 -9.43 16.72
CA THR A 13 1.63 -9.42 15.50
C THR A 13 0.77 -9.50 14.24
N ILE A 14 -0.25 -10.35 14.22
CA ILE A 14 -1.22 -10.41 13.11
C ILE A 14 -1.90 -9.05 12.94
N GLY A 15 -2.39 -8.45 14.02
CA GLY A 15 -3.01 -7.13 14.01
C GLY A 15 -2.12 -6.05 13.41
N LEU A 16 -0.83 -6.03 13.74
CA LEU A 16 0.14 -5.08 13.18
C LEU A 16 0.37 -5.30 11.68
N VAL A 17 0.39 -6.54 11.20
CA VAL A 17 0.54 -6.84 9.76
C VAL A 17 -0.70 -6.37 9.00
N LEU A 18 -1.90 -6.66 9.52
CA LEU A 18 -3.16 -6.19 8.92
C LEU A 18 -3.21 -4.66 8.88
N LEU A 19 -2.86 -4.00 9.99
CA LEU A 19 -2.85 -2.54 10.07
C LEU A 19 -1.83 -1.92 9.10
N THR A 20 -0.64 -2.53 8.97
CA THR A 20 0.36 -2.12 7.96
C THR A 20 -0.24 -2.17 6.56
N GLY A 21 -0.96 -3.25 6.23
CA GLY A 21 -1.62 -3.40 4.93
C GLY A 21 -2.74 -2.38 4.72
N ILE A 22 -3.64 -2.23 5.70
CA ILE A 22 -4.79 -1.31 5.60
C ILE A 22 -4.30 0.13 5.40
N VAL A 23 -3.41 0.60 6.27
CA VAL A 23 -2.93 1.98 6.24
C VAL A 23 -2.01 2.21 5.05
N GLY A 24 -1.08 1.30 4.78
CA GLY A 24 -0.11 1.43 3.69
C GLY A 24 -0.75 1.41 2.30
N PHE A 25 -1.62 0.43 2.01
CA PHE A 25 -2.36 0.40 0.74
C PHE A 25 -3.45 1.48 0.69
N GLY A 26 -4.03 1.87 1.82
CA GLY A 26 -4.98 2.99 1.89
C GLY A 26 -4.40 4.26 1.30
N GLY A 27 -3.10 4.48 1.48
CA GLY A 27 -2.37 5.59 0.86
C GLY A 27 -2.41 5.54 -0.68
N MET A 28 -2.20 4.39 -1.28
CA MET A 28 -2.29 4.23 -2.74
C MET A 28 -3.74 4.39 -3.21
N PHE A 29 -4.71 3.80 -2.52
CA PHE A 29 -6.11 3.85 -2.91
C PHE A 29 -6.72 5.25 -2.79
N SER A 30 -6.24 6.12 -1.90
CA SER A 30 -6.69 7.51 -1.83
C SER A 30 -6.41 8.29 -3.12
N THR A 31 -5.36 7.93 -3.85
CA THR A 31 -5.00 8.52 -5.15
C THR A 31 -5.67 7.76 -6.29
N PHE A 32 -5.62 6.43 -6.27
CA PHE A 32 -6.10 5.60 -7.37
C PHE A 32 -7.62 5.71 -7.58
N SER A 33 -8.40 5.83 -6.51
CA SER A 33 -9.87 5.99 -6.61
C SER A 33 -10.27 7.26 -7.38
N TYR A 34 -9.41 8.26 -7.40
CA TYR A 34 -9.63 9.52 -8.08
C TYR A 34 -8.69 9.74 -9.28
N ILE A 35 -8.08 8.65 -9.78
CA ILE A 35 -7.10 8.75 -10.86
C ILE A 35 -7.69 9.30 -12.16
N ALA A 36 -8.91 8.88 -12.51
CA ALA A 36 -9.58 9.33 -13.73
C ALA A 36 -9.81 10.85 -13.71
N PRO A 37 -10.52 11.44 -12.72
CA PRO A 37 -10.67 12.89 -12.66
C PRO A 37 -9.34 13.63 -12.45
N THR A 38 -8.35 13.05 -11.77
CA THR A 38 -7.01 13.63 -11.69
C THR A 38 -6.38 13.76 -13.08
N MET A 39 -6.52 12.75 -13.93
CA MET A 39 -5.96 12.77 -15.28
C MET A 39 -6.70 13.72 -16.21
N THR A 40 -8.01 13.87 -16.07
CA THR A 40 -8.81 14.73 -16.94
C THR A 40 -8.80 16.18 -16.47
N GLU A 41 -9.07 16.44 -15.21
CA GLU A 41 -9.26 17.79 -14.68
C GLU A 41 -7.94 18.48 -14.29
N LEU A 42 -6.98 17.73 -13.70
CA LEU A 42 -5.71 18.31 -13.27
C LEU A 42 -4.63 18.19 -14.36
N THR A 43 -4.51 17.03 -15.02
CA THR A 43 -3.46 16.83 -16.05
C THR A 43 -3.90 17.32 -17.44
N GLY A 44 -5.20 17.44 -17.69
CA GLY A 44 -5.76 17.93 -18.97
C GLY A 44 -5.69 16.88 -20.09
N PHE A 45 -5.86 15.59 -19.77
CA PHE A 45 -6.12 14.56 -20.76
C PHE A 45 -7.62 14.56 -21.14
N SER A 46 -7.96 14.11 -22.34
CA SER A 46 -9.33 13.82 -22.69
C SER A 46 -9.80 12.51 -22.07
N ASP A 47 -11.10 12.38 -21.81
CA ASP A 47 -11.71 11.16 -21.25
C ASP A 47 -11.39 9.91 -22.08
N ALA A 48 -11.26 10.06 -23.39
CA ALA A 48 -10.90 8.97 -24.31
C ALA A 48 -9.50 8.37 -24.04
N VAL A 49 -8.61 9.11 -23.37
CA VAL A 49 -7.24 8.65 -23.05
C VAL A 49 -7.20 7.90 -21.70
N VAL A 50 -8.18 8.10 -20.82
CA VAL A 50 -8.20 7.46 -19.49
C VAL A 50 -8.05 5.94 -19.54
N PRO A 51 -8.74 5.20 -20.45
CA PRO A 51 -8.54 3.74 -20.57
C PRO A 51 -7.10 3.36 -20.89
N VAL A 52 -6.40 4.14 -21.72
CA VAL A 52 -4.99 3.89 -22.05
C VAL A 52 -4.09 4.09 -20.82
N ILE A 53 -4.37 5.12 -20.01
CA ILE A 53 -3.65 5.38 -18.76
C ILE A 53 -3.86 4.21 -17.78
N LEU A 54 -5.07 3.66 -17.69
CA LEU A 54 -5.36 2.48 -16.86
C LEU A 54 -4.67 1.22 -17.38
N VAL A 55 -4.48 1.07 -18.68
CA VAL A 55 -3.63 0.00 -19.25
C VAL A 55 -2.18 0.16 -18.81
N ILE A 56 -1.63 1.39 -18.82
CA ILE A 56 -0.27 1.64 -18.33
C ILE A 56 -0.14 1.32 -16.83
N TYR A 57 -1.15 1.65 -16.03
CA TYR A 57 -1.23 1.21 -14.63
C TYR A 57 -1.17 -0.33 -14.51
N GLY A 58 -1.96 -1.05 -15.33
CA GLY A 58 -1.96 -2.52 -15.38
C GLY A 58 -0.62 -3.12 -15.81
N ILE A 59 0.08 -2.49 -16.75
CA ILE A 59 1.46 -2.87 -17.14
C ILE A 59 2.39 -2.69 -15.94
N GLY A 60 2.24 -1.58 -15.19
CA GLY A 60 2.94 -1.35 -13.93
C GLY A 60 2.69 -2.48 -12.92
N MET A 61 1.42 -2.87 -12.71
CA MET A 61 1.07 -4.00 -11.83
C MET A 61 1.76 -5.30 -12.27
N THR A 62 1.77 -5.59 -13.56
CA THR A 62 2.43 -6.77 -14.10
C THR A 62 3.93 -6.75 -13.83
N ALA A 63 4.59 -5.61 -14.07
CA ALA A 63 6.00 -5.42 -13.75
C ALA A 63 6.28 -5.59 -12.25
N GLY A 64 5.41 -5.06 -11.39
CA GLY A 64 5.49 -5.21 -9.94
C GLY A 64 5.38 -6.66 -9.50
N ALA A 65 4.46 -7.43 -10.09
CA ALA A 65 4.30 -8.86 -9.79
C ALA A 65 5.59 -9.64 -10.09
N PHE A 66 6.25 -9.39 -11.22
CA PHE A 66 7.54 -10.02 -11.55
C PHE A 66 8.70 -9.59 -10.63
N LEU A 67 8.65 -8.38 -10.08
CA LEU A 67 9.68 -7.87 -9.18
C LEU A 67 9.50 -8.35 -7.74
N SER A 68 8.29 -8.78 -7.35
CA SER A 68 7.93 -9.09 -5.97
C SER A 68 8.82 -10.16 -5.34
N GLU A 69 9.10 -11.24 -6.06
CA GLU A 69 9.97 -12.32 -5.60
C GLU A 69 11.40 -11.84 -5.33
N ARG A 70 11.97 -11.05 -6.27
CA ARG A 70 13.33 -10.50 -6.12
C ARG A 70 13.45 -9.57 -4.91
N VAL A 71 12.41 -8.81 -4.62
CA VAL A 71 12.37 -7.92 -3.45
C VAL A 71 12.21 -8.74 -2.18
N ALA A 72 11.33 -9.74 -2.17
CA ALA A 72 11.10 -10.63 -1.02
C ALA A 72 12.37 -11.40 -0.62
N MET A 73 13.19 -11.85 -1.58
CA MET A 73 14.47 -12.52 -1.32
C MET A 73 15.48 -11.65 -0.54
N ARG A 74 15.36 -10.34 -0.57
CA ARG A 74 16.21 -9.41 0.20
C ARG A 74 15.77 -9.26 1.67
N GLY A 75 14.72 -9.95 2.05
CA GLY A 75 14.12 -9.95 3.39
C GLY A 75 12.75 -9.31 3.40
N LEU A 76 11.76 -10.10 3.82
CA LEU A 76 10.34 -9.77 3.75
C LEU A 76 9.98 -8.43 4.39
N MET A 77 10.38 -8.21 5.65
CA MET A 77 10.10 -6.97 6.38
C MET A 77 10.82 -5.75 5.80
N ARG A 78 12.05 -5.94 5.29
CA ARG A 78 12.80 -4.87 4.61
C ARG A 78 12.14 -4.52 3.28
N GLY A 79 11.63 -5.52 2.56
CA GLY A 79 10.91 -5.33 1.31
C GLY A 79 9.61 -4.54 1.52
N ILE A 80 8.78 -4.92 2.49
CA ILE A 80 7.54 -4.23 2.86
C ILE A 80 7.84 -2.77 3.23
N PHE A 81 8.80 -2.54 4.14
CA PHE A 81 9.21 -1.19 4.55
C PHE A 81 9.69 -0.36 3.36
N GLY A 82 10.57 -0.93 2.52
CA GLY A 82 11.10 -0.24 1.34
C GLY A 82 10.00 0.13 0.33
N CYS A 83 9.03 -0.76 0.10
CA CYS A 83 7.88 -0.47 -0.76
C CYS A 83 7.03 0.67 -0.19
N LEU A 84 6.73 0.67 1.11
CA LEU A 84 5.93 1.73 1.75
C LEU A 84 6.63 3.09 1.70
N VAL A 85 7.93 3.14 1.95
CA VAL A 85 8.72 4.37 1.79
C VAL A 85 8.70 4.84 0.34
N THR A 86 8.86 3.93 -0.62
CA THR A 86 8.82 4.27 -2.05
C THR A 86 7.43 4.76 -2.46
N ILE A 87 6.35 4.12 -1.98
CA ILE A 87 4.97 4.58 -2.20
C ILE A 87 4.76 5.97 -1.63
N ALA A 88 5.24 6.25 -0.41
CA ALA A 88 5.13 7.56 0.21
C ALA A 88 5.83 8.64 -0.62
N ILE A 89 7.03 8.35 -1.15
CA ILE A 89 7.78 9.26 -2.05
C ILE A 89 7.01 9.47 -3.36
N ILE A 90 6.54 8.39 -4.01
CA ILE A 90 5.77 8.47 -5.26
C ILE A 90 4.53 9.34 -5.06
N LEU A 91 3.76 9.11 -4.01
CA LEU A 91 2.54 9.86 -3.71
C LEU A 91 2.83 11.33 -3.37
N SER A 92 3.90 11.61 -2.64
CA SER A 92 4.33 12.99 -2.33
C SER A 92 4.69 13.77 -3.60
N LEU A 93 5.33 13.11 -4.56
CA LEU A 93 5.76 13.73 -5.81
C LEU A 93 4.63 13.75 -6.86
N PHE A 94 3.68 12.82 -6.79
CA PHE A 94 2.60 12.71 -7.77
C PHE A 94 1.75 13.98 -7.85
N GLY A 95 1.47 14.64 -6.73
CA GLY A 95 0.73 15.90 -6.70
C GLY A 95 1.37 17.00 -7.56
N PHE A 96 2.70 17.02 -7.67
CA PHE A 96 3.45 17.91 -8.57
C PHE A 96 3.54 17.33 -9.99
N ALA A 97 3.80 16.04 -10.11
CA ALA A 97 3.97 15.35 -11.38
C ALA A 97 2.68 15.35 -12.22
N ALA A 98 1.51 15.37 -11.58
CA ALA A 98 0.21 15.36 -12.23
C ALA A 98 -0.08 16.59 -13.09
N HIS A 99 0.67 17.69 -12.93
CA HIS A 99 0.54 18.89 -13.78
C HIS A 99 1.21 18.76 -15.15
N ASN A 100 1.96 17.69 -15.40
CA ASN A 100 2.57 17.42 -16.69
C ASN A 100 2.19 16.02 -17.19
N LYS A 101 1.76 15.93 -18.45
CA LYS A 101 1.23 14.68 -19.03
C LYS A 101 2.23 13.53 -19.01
N VAL A 102 3.51 13.80 -19.30
CA VAL A 102 4.53 12.75 -19.36
C VAL A 102 4.85 12.22 -17.96
N SER A 103 5.09 13.13 -17.00
CA SER A 103 5.36 12.73 -15.62
C SER A 103 4.15 12.02 -14.99
N ALA A 104 2.92 12.51 -15.21
CA ALA A 104 1.71 11.87 -14.73
C ALA A 104 1.63 10.39 -15.14
N VAL A 105 1.86 10.09 -16.43
CA VAL A 105 1.83 8.71 -16.95
C VAL A 105 2.93 7.84 -16.31
N VAL A 106 4.15 8.36 -16.15
CA VAL A 106 5.25 7.64 -15.48
C VAL A 106 4.88 7.31 -14.03
N PHE A 107 4.29 8.28 -13.32
CA PHE A 107 3.89 8.06 -11.93
C PHE A 107 2.70 7.10 -11.81
N VAL A 108 1.75 7.11 -12.76
CA VAL A 108 0.67 6.11 -12.81
C VAL A 108 1.24 4.69 -12.98
N PHE A 109 2.23 4.51 -13.84
CA PHE A 109 2.94 3.23 -13.97
C PHE A 109 3.57 2.82 -12.62
N LEU A 110 4.27 3.73 -11.93
CA LEU A 110 4.90 3.46 -10.65
C LEU A 110 3.88 3.15 -9.54
N LEU A 111 2.71 3.81 -9.55
CA LEU A 111 1.59 3.54 -8.65
C LEU A 111 0.98 2.15 -8.89
N GLY A 112 1.04 1.61 -10.09
CA GLY A 112 0.70 0.22 -10.35
C GLY A 112 1.80 -0.74 -9.86
N CYS A 113 3.06 -0.41 -10.15
CA CYS A 113 4.19 -1.30 -9.94
C CYS A 113 4.52 -1.52 -8.46
N VAL A 114 4.79 -0.45 -7.71
CA VAL A 114 5.37 -0.58 -6.35
C VAL A 114 4.40 -1.19 -5.34
N PRO A 115 3.12 -0.82 -5.27
CA PRO A 115 2.18 -1.47 -4.36
C PRO A 115 1.99 -2.96 -4.68
N THR A 116 1.99 -3.33 -5.96
CA THR A 116 1.82 -4.73 -6.38
C THR A 116 2.99 -5.61 -5.93
N ILE A 117 4.21 -5.07 -5.83
CA ILE A 117 5.35 -5.79 -5.22
C ILE A 117 5.02 -6.21 -3.79
N MET A 118 4.31 -5.38 -3.03
CA MET A 118 4.05 -5.58 -1.60
C MET A 118 2.94 -6.62 -1.32
N VAL A 119 1.97 -6.80 -2.23
CA VAL A 119 0.81 -7.70 -2.02
C VAL A 119 1.21 -9.13 -1.58
N PRO A 120 2.04 -9.86 -2.34
CA PRO A 120 2.43 -11.22 -1.95
C PRO A 120 3.31 -11.23 -0.69
N MET A 121 4.07 -10.18 -0.42
CA MET A 121 4.89 -10.09 0.79
C MET A 121 4.04 -9.94 2.05
N ILE A 122 2.97 -9.15 2.03
CA ILE A 122 2.01 -9.06 3.14
C ILE A 122 1.32 -10.41 3.34
N GLN A 123 0.90 -11.08 2.26
CA GLN A 123 0.28 -12.40 2.34
C GLN A 123 1.24 -13.42 2.96
N THR A 124 2.48 -13.49 2.50
CA THR A 124 3.50 -14.37 3.08
C THR A 124 3.71 -14.07 4.57
N ARG A 125 3.79 -12.80 4.94
CA ARG A 125 3.94 -12.42 6.35
C ARG A 125 2.74 -12.84 7.20
N LEU A 126 1.52 -12.73 6.68
CA LEU A 126 0.32 -13.23 7.36
C LEU A 126 0.34 -14.75 7.53
N MET A 127 0.80 -15.48 6.50
CA MET A 127 0.96 -16.94 6.56
C MET A 127 2.02 -17.37 7.58
N ASP A 128 3.15 -16.68 7.65
CA ASP A 128 4.23 -16.93 8.61
C ASP A 128 3.75 -16.77 10.06
N VAL A 129 2.87 -15.78 10.31
CA VAL A 129 2.35 -15.54 11.66
C VAL A 129 1.05 -16.31 11.96
N ALA A 130 0.34 -16.86 10.99
CA ALA A 130 -0.91 -17.59 11.18
C ALA A 130 -0.70 -19.11 11.44
N HIS A 131 0.53 -19.64 11.29
CA HIS A 131 0.93 -21.05 11.47
C HIS A 131 0.01 -22.09 10.83
N GLU A 132 -1.18 -22.39 11.40
CA GLU A 132 -2.10 -23.44 10.92
C GLU A 132 -3.22 -22.92 10.01
N GLY A 133 -3.34 -21.60 9.80
CA GLY A 133 -4.48 -20.97 9.13
C GLY A 133 -4.17 -20.37 7.76
N GLN A 134 -3.54 -21.10 6.83
CA GLN A 134 -3.19 -20.55 5.50
C GLN A 134 -4.39 -19.98 4.72
N SER A 135 -5.54 -20.65 4.76
CA SER A 135 -6.78 -20.16 4.13
C SER A 135 -7.30 -18.89 4.83
N LEU A 136 -7.19 -18.84 6.15
CA LEU A 136 -7.53 -17.65 6.93
C LEU A 136 -6.59 -16.48 6.61
N ALA A 137 -5.28 -16.73 6.49
CA ALA A 137 -4.30 -15.71 6.12
C ALA A 137 -4.60 -15.11 4.73
N ALA A 138 -4.99 -15.94 3.75
CA ALA A 138 -5.40 -15.47 2.44
C ALA A 138 -6.67 -14.62 2.51
N ALA A 139 -7.69 -15.05 3.25
CA ALA A 139 -8.92 -14.31 3.48
C ALA A 139 -8.66 -12.95 4.16
N LEU A 140 -7.82 -12.93 5.19
CA LEU A 140 -7.40 -11.72 5.89
C LEU A 140 -6.63 -10.75 4.98
N ASN A 141 -5.78 -11.27 4.08
CA ASN A 141 -5.09 -10.42 3.10
C ASN A 141 -6.08 -9.72 2.16
N HIS A 142 -7.09 -10.43 1.65
CA HIS A 142 -8.14 -9.82 0.82
C HIS A 142 -8.99 -8.83 1.62
N ALA A 143 -9.34 -9.15 2.85
CA ALA A 143 -10.07 -8.23 3.74
C ALA A 143 -9.25 -6.95 3.99
N THR A 144 -7.94 -7.08 4.19
CA THR A 144 -7.00 -5.96 4.34
C THR A 144 -7.01 -5.04 3.12
N LEU A 145 -6.93 -5.61 1.91
CA LEU A 145 -6.97 -4.84 0.66
C LEU A 145 -8.31 -4.12 0.47
N ASN A 146 -9.43 -4.78 0.79
CA ASN A 146 -10.74 -4.16 0.73
C ASN A 146 -10.91 -3.04 1.76
N ALA A 147 -10.45 -3.24 2.99
CA ALA A 147 -10.46 -2.21 4.02
C ALA A 147 -9.56 -1.02 3.64
N ALA A 148 -8.39 -1.27 3.05
CA ALA A 148 -7.49 -0.25 2.53
C ALA A 148 -8.15 0.56 1.40
N ASN A 149 -8.85 -0.12 0.47
CA ASN A 149 -9.58 0.54 -0.61
C ASN A 149 -10.69 1.45 -0.05
N ALA A 150 -11.50 0.94 0.88
CA ALA A 150 -12.55 1.73 1.52
C ALA A 150 -11.98 2.94 2.28
N LEU A 151 -10.92 2.75 3.08
CA LEU A 151 -10.24 3.82 3.81
C LEU A 151 -9.68 4.89 2.85
N GLY A 152 -8.98 4.46 1.81
CA GLY A 152 -8.37 5.37 0.84
C GLY A 152 -9.41 6.16 0.06
N ALA A 153 -10.43 5.50 -0.48
CA ALA A 153 -11.50 6.14 -1.21
C ALA A 153 -12.27 7.14 -0.34
N TRP A 154 -12.57 6.76 0.92
CA TRP A 154 -13.25 7.64 1.88
C TRP A 154 -12.40 8.88 2.20
N LEU A 155 -11.12 8.72 2.52
CA LEU A 155 -10.24 9.85 2.84
C LEU A 155 -10.05 10.78 1.64
N GLY A 156 -9.91 10.23 0.43
CA GLY A 156 -9.88 11.03 -0.80
C GLY A 156 -11.16 11.83 -0.98
N GLY A 157 -12.34 11.23 -0.72
CA GLY A 157 -13.63 11.92 -0.73
C GLY A 157 -13.69 13.06 0.28
N VAL A 158 -13.29 12.82 1.53
CA VAL A 158 -13.24 13.87 2.59
C VAL A 158 -12.38 15.05 2.16
N VAL A 159 -11.25 14.79 1.52
CA VAL A 159 -10.35 15.84 1.01
C VAL A 159 -11.03 16.68 -0.07
N LEU A 160 -11.73 16.05 -1.00
CA LEU A 160 -12.45 16.74 -2.08
C LEU A 160 -13.68 17.49 -1.57
N ASP A 161 -14.43 16.92 -0.61
CA ASP A 161 -15.57 17.57 0.02
C ASP A 161 -15.15 18.82 0.83
N ALA A 162 -13.90 18.83 1.34
CA ALA A 162 -13.31 20.01 1.98
C ALA A 162 -12.88 21.09 0.97
N GLY A 163 -13.13 20.91 -0.32
CA GLY A 163 -12.77 21.86 -1.38
C GLY A 163 -11.29 21.86 -1.78
N LEU A 164 -10.54 20.84 -1.36
CA LEU A 164 -9.14 20.67 -1.73
C LEU A 164 -9.04 19.97 -3.09
N GLY A 165 -8.01 20.28 -3.87
CA GLY A 165 -7.80 19.68 -5.19
C GLY A 165 -7.34 18.23 -5.16
N TYR A 166 -7.36 17.56 -6.32
CA TYR A 166 -6.97 16.15 -6.47
C TYR A 166 -5.53 15.86 -6.02
N GLU A 167 -4.63 16.84 -6.07
CA GLU A 167 -3.27 16.69 -5.55
C GLU A 167 -3.22 16.40 -4.05
N TRP A 168 -4.25 16.79 -3.29
CA TRP A 168 -4.33 16.52 -1.86
C TRP A 168 -4.66 15.05 -1.56
N CYS A 169 -5.37 14.37 -2.47
CA CYS A 169 -5.59 12.92 -2.34
C CYS A 169 -4.26 12.17 -2.28
N SER A 170 -3.27 12.57 -3.12
CA SER A 170 -1.94 11.96 -3.10
C SER A 170 -1.12 12.35 -1.86
N ARG A 171 -1.26 13.57 -1.35
CA ARG A 171 -0.58 14.00 -0.11
C ARG A 171 -1.07 13.25 1.11
N VAL A 172 -2.40 13.09 1.26
CA VAL A 172 -2.97 12.26 2.32
C VAL A 172 -2.52 10.81 2.16
N GLY A 173 -2.49 10.31 0.92
CA GLY A 173 -1.96 8.99 0.62
C GLY A 173 -0.51 8.81 1.02
N ALA A 174 0.33 9.83 0.82
CA ALA A 174 1.74 9.81 1.24
C ALA A 174 1.87 9.69 2.77
N VAL A 175 1.04 10.43 3.52
CA VAL A 175 1.01 10.37 5.00
C VAL A 175 0.61 8.96 5.46
N LEU A 176 -0.41 8.36 4.84
CA LEU A 176 -0.83 6.99 5.16
C LEU A 176 0.27 5.96 4.85
N ALA A 177 0.92 6.05 3.70
CA ALA A 177 2.02 5.16 3.34
C ALA A 177 3.20 5.30 4.33
N ALA A 178 3.55 6.52 4.73
CA ALA A 178 4.56 6.79 5.74
C ALA A 178 4.16 6.22 7.12
N ALA A 179 2.90 6.35 7.53
CA ALA A 179 2.38 5.75 8.75
C ALA A 179 2.46 4.21 8.68
N GLY A 180 2.12 3.59 7.54
CA GLY A 180 2.29 2.16 7.30
C GLY A 180 3.76 1.72 7.44
N ALA A 181 4.72 2.52 6.96
CA ALA A 181 6.14 2.25 7.13
C ALA A 181 6.56 2.28 8.62
N VAL A 182 6.05 3.23 9.40
CA VAL A 182 6.30 3.29 10.85
C VAL A 182 5.72 2.06 11.55
N ILE A 183 4.48 1.66 11.22
CA ILE A 183 3.85 0.44 11.78
C ILE A 183 4.70 -0.79 11.45
N THR A 184 5.25 -0.89 10.23
CA THR A 184 6.15 -1.98 9.83
C THR A 184 7.41 -2.03 10.71
N LEU A 185 8.01 -0.90 11.04
CA LEU A 185 9.16 -0.83 11.94
C LEU A 185 8.81 -1.31 13.35
N VAL A 186 7.66 -0.89 13.88
CA VAL A 186 7.16 -1.34 15.18
C VAL A 186 6.95 -2.85 15.16
N SER A 187 6.30 -3.40 14.12
CA SER A 187 6.09 -4.83 13.94
C SER A 187 7.41 -5.62 13.88
N ALA A 188 8.39 -5.11 13.16
CA ALA A 188 9.71 -5.74 13.08
C ALA A 188 10.46 -5.73 14.43
N TRP A 189 10.32 -4.67 15.19
CA TRP A 189 10.97 -4.53 16.50
C TRP A 189 10.34 -5.47 17.55
N THR A 190 9.02 -5.55 17.60
CA THR A 190 8.30 -6.45 18.52
C THR A 190 8.60 -7.92 18.22
N SER A 191 8.64 -8.32 16.93
CA SER A 191 8.99 -9.67 16.52
C SER A 191 10.43 -10.07 16.93
N ARG A 192 11.38 -9.12 16.86
CA ARG A 192 12.77 -9.36 17.29
C ARG A 192 12.88 -9.54 18.80
N ARG A 193 12.14 -8.75 19.58
CA ARG A 193 12.14 -8.87 21.05
C ARG A 193 11.55 -10.21 21.51
N ALA A 194 10.48 -10.68 20.88
CA ALA A 194 9.89 -11.97 21.15
C ALA A 194 10.89 -13.13 20.90
N ALA A 195 11.66 -13.05 19.82
CA ALA A 195 12.67 -14.04 19.45
C ALA A 195 13.92 -14.09 20.39
N VAL A 196 14.17 -13.03 21.16
CA VAL A 196 15.30 -12.97 22.13
C VAL A 196 14.86 -13.38 23.53
N ALA A 197 13.55 -13.33 23.82
CA ALA A 197 12.99 -13.63 25.14
C ALA A 197 12.52 -15.09 25.31
N GLY A 198 12.49 -15.90 24.23
CA GLY A 198 12.21 -17.33 24.23
C GLY A 198 13.42 -18.16 23.86
#